data_3452a230608c91bd1f606ca4c832f194
#
_entry.id   3452a230608c91bd1f606ca4c832f194
#
_cell.length_a   1.000
_cell.length_b   1.000
_cell.length_c   1.000
_cell.angle_alpha   90.00
_cell.angle_beta   90.00
_cell.angle_gamma   90.00
#
_symmetry.space_group_name_H-M   'P 1'
#
loop_
_entity.id
_entity.type
_entity.pdbx_description
1 polymer ?
#
loop_
_entity_poly.entity_id
_entity_poly.type
_entity_poly.pdbx_seq_one_letter_code
_entity_poly.pdbx_strand_id
1 'polypeptide(L)'
;LQNIIEKKSAVPFRIYNLDLGHKKKIGPGRYPMKTSAQFIKLIEDVEANAQFKGLNTSTLVIAHISSHKSAKTWHFGRKSRRRMKRTNVEIIVEEKSKTGAEKENSPRAGKKND
;
A
#
# COMPACT_ATOMS: atom_id res chain seq x y z
N LEU A 1 -0.67 5.87 6.76
CA LEU A 1 -1.67 6.50 5.89
C LEU A 1 -2.33 7.70 6.59
N GLN A 2 -2.77 7.59 7.83
CA GLN A 2 -3.38 8.69 8.60
C GLN A 2 -2.47 9.92 8.68
N ASN A 3 -1.17 9.73 8.96
CA ASN A 3 -0.19 10.83 8.99
C ASN A 3 -0.05 11.58 7.64
N ILE A 4 -0.38 10.91 6.53
CA ILE A 4 -0.39 11.57 5.20
C ILE A 4 -1.62 12.45 5.05
N ILE A 5 -2.78 11.99 5.54
CA ILE A 5 -4.03 12.76 5.53
C ILE A 5 -3.89 14.02 6.39
N GLU A 6 -3.27 13.88 7.57
CA GLU A 6 -2.98 14.99 8.49
C GLU A 6 -1.80 15.88 8.04
N LYS A 7 -1.18 15.58 6.89
CA LYS A 7 0.00 16.25 6.34
C LYS A 7 1.25 16.23 7.25
N LYS A 8 1.31 15.31 8.20
CA LYS A 8 2.48 15.10 9.07
C LYS A 8 3.62 14.38 8.33
N SER A 9 3.29 13.49 7.40
CA SER A 9 4.27 12.73 6.61
C SER A 9 3.96 12.86 5.12
N ALA A 10 4.97 13.22 4.32
CA ALA A 10 4.85 13.30 2.86
C ALA A 10 5.32 12.01 2.20
N VAL A 11 4.73 11.67 1.06
CA VAL A 11 5.17 10.56 0.20
C VAL A 11 6.23 11.09 -0.76
N PRO A 12 7.44 10.48 -0.82
CA PRO A 12 8.47 10.89 -1.76
C PRO A 12 8.09 10.49 -3.19
N PHE A 13 8.25 11.42 -4.12
CA PHE A 13 8.05 11.20 -5.54
C PHE A 13 9.42 11.16 -6.23
N ARG A 14 9.82 9.99 -6.70
CA ARG A 14 11.13 9.76 -7.31
C ARG A 14 11.14 9.93 -8.82
N ILE A 15 9.98 9.87 -9.46
CA ILE A 15 9.79 9.96 -10.91
C ILE A 15 8.78 11.08 -11.19
N TYR A 16 8.95 11.80 -12.31
CA TYR A 16 8.09 12.92 -12.69
C TYR A 16 7.97 13.98 -11.59
N ASN A 17 9.10 14.42 -11.05
CA ASN A 17 9.19 15.24 -9.84
C ASN A 17 9.75 16.66 -10.06
N LEU A 18 9.98 17.09 -11.31
CA LEU A 18 10.60 18.38 -11.63
C LEU A 18 9.82 19.59 -11.09
N ASP A 19 8.48 19.52 -11.11
CA ASP A 19 7.60 20.61 -10.66
C ASP A 19 7.10 20.42 -9.22
N LEU A 20 7.72 19.53 -8.44
CA LEU A 20 7.28 19.25 -7.08
C LEU A 20 8.06 20.00 -6.03
N GLY A 21 7.33 20.61 -5.08
CA GLY A 21 7.93 21.28 -3.93
C GLY A 21 8.72 20.31 -3.05
N HIS A 22 9.90 20.74 -2.61
CA HIS A 22 10.77 19.99 -1.70
C HIS A 22 10.16 19.88 -0.30
N LYS A 23 10.28 18.71 0.31
CA LYS A 23 9.93 18.42 1.71
C LYS A 23 11.21 18.11 2.48
N LYS A 24 11.30 18.57 3.72
CA LYS A 24 12.45 18.30 4.60
C LYS A 24 12.71 16.80 4.70
N LYS A 25 13.97 16.37 4.55
CA LYS A 25 14.47 14.99 4.62
C LYS A 25 14.04 14.05 3.48
N ILE A 26 13.10 14.42 2.61
CA ILE A 26 12.54 13.51 1.59
C ILE A 26 12.83 14.02 0.18
N GLY A 27 13.04 15.33 -0.02
CA GLY A 27 13.11 15.96 -1.32
C GLY A 27 11.71 16.18 -1.93
N PRO A 28 11.52 16.00 -3.26
CA PRO A 28 10.22 16.18 -3.89
C PRO A 28 9.17 15.23 -3.32
N GLY A 29 8.04 15.75 -2.88
CA GLY A 29 6.99 14.94 -2.29
C GLY A 29 5.63 15.63 -2.27
N ARG A 30 4.58 14.83 -2.12
CA ARG A 30 3.19 15.27 -2.03
C ARG A 30 2.47 14.57 -0.88
N TYR A 31 1.27 15.08 -0.58
CA TYR A 31 0.34 14.52 0.39
C TYR A 31 -0.90 14.00 -0.35
N PRO A 32 -0.90 12.75 -0.86
CA PRO A 32 -2.03 12.19 -1.60
C PRO A 32 -3.18 11.79 -0.67
N MET A 33 -3.86 12.78 -0.08
CA MET A 33 -4.91 12.58 0.92
C MET A 33 -6.06 11.70 0.40
N LYS A 34 -6.57 11.97 -0.81
CA LYS A 34 -7.68 11.20 -1.39
C LYS A 34 -7.32 9.73 -1.60
N THR A 35 -6.12 9.46 -2.12
CA THR A 35 -5.63 8.09 -2.30
C THR A 35 -5.44 7.38 -0.96
N SER A 36 -4.85 8.05 0.03
CA SER A 36 -4.65 7.48 1.37
C SER A 36 -5.97 7.14 2.06
N ALA A 37 -7.01 7.96 1.90
CA ALA A 37 -8.34 7.66 2.43
C ALA A 37 -8.95 6.41 1.79
N GLN A 38 -8.79 6.24 0.47
CA GLN A 38 -9.27 5.03 -0.21
C GLN A 38 -8.52 3.77 0.24
N PHE A 39 -7.22 3.86 0.48
CA PHE A 39 -6.44 2.74 1.01
C PHE A 39 -6.81 2.39 2.45
N ILE A 40 -7.13 3.36 3.30
CA ILE A 40 -7.62 3.10 4.65
C ILE A 40 -8.92 2.31 4.57
N LYS A 41 -9.88 2.79 3.79
CA LYS A 41 -11.15 2.09 3.60
C LYS A 41 -10.95 0.66 3.07
N LEU A 42 -10.06 0.46 2.10
CA LEU A 42 -9.76 -0.86 1.55
C LEU A 42 -9.17 -1.80 2.63
N ILE A 43 -8.33 -1.30 3.53
CA ILE A 43 -7.77 -2.10 4.63
C ILE A 43 -8.87 -2.46 5.64
N GLU A 44 -9.76 -1.54 5.97
CA GLU A 44 -10.92 -1.80 6.83
C GLU A 44 -11.84 -2.86 6.23
N ASP A 45 -12.11 -2.80 4.92
CA ASP A 45 -12.89 -3.81 4.20
C ASP A 45 -12.21 -5.20 4.22
N VAL A 46 -10.88 -5.24 4.10
CA VAL A 46 -10.09 -6.49 4.16
C VAL A 46 -10.15 -7.09 5.57
N GLU A 47 -10.04 -6.27 6.62
CA GLU A 47 -10.16 -6.70 8.01
C GLU A 47 -11.55 -7.28 8.30
N ALA A 48 -12.61 -6.59 7.87
CA ALA A 48 -13.99 -7.08 8.02
C ALA A 48 -14.21 -8.41 7.29
N ASN A 49 -13.67 -8.57 6.08
CA ASN A 49 -13.73 -9.82 5.32
C ASN A 49 -12.97 -10.96 6.01
N ALA A 50 -11.81 -10.67 6.61
CA ALA A 50 -11.04 -11.64 7.38
C ALA A 50 -11.81 -12.12 8.62
N GLN A 51 -12.45 -11.20 9.37
CA GLN A 51 -13.32 -11.53 10.49
C GLN A 51 -14.49 -12.42 10.05
N PHE A 52 -15.14 -12.09 8.94
CA PHE A 52 -16.24 -12.90 8.42
C PHE A 52 -15.80 -14.33 8.07
N LYS A 53 -14.55 -14.50 7.61
CA LYS A 53 -13.96 -15.82 7.35
C LYS A 53 -13.45 -16.53 8.60
N GLY A 54 -13.59 -15.94 9.79
CA GLY A 54 -13.14 -16.53 11.05
C GLY A 54 -11.63 -16.45 11.30
N LEU A 55 -10.90 -15.60 10.57
CA LEU A 55 -9.47 -15.37 10.78
C LEU A 55 -9.26 -14.43 11.98
N ASN A 56 -8.16 -14.65 12.71
CA ASN A 56 -7.81 -13.82 13.84
C ASN A 56 -7.18 -12.50 13.35
N THR A 57 -7.87 -11.37 13.56
CA THR A 57 -7.46 -10.04 13.11
C THR A 57 -6.16 -9.56 13.74
N SER A 58 -5.83 -10.01 14.97
CA SER A 58 -4.60 -9.60 15.65
C SER A 58 -3.33 -10.23 15.07
N THR A 59 -3.45 -11.29 14.27
CA THR A 59 -2.33 -12.01 13.64
C THR A 59 -2.29 -11.86 12.12
N LEU A 60 -3.17 -11.01 11.56
CA LEU A 60 -3.21 -10.77 10.12
C LEU A 60 -1.95 -10.04 9.63
N VAL A 61 -1.40 -10.54 8.54
CA VAL A 61 -0.26 -9.94 7.84
C VAL A 61 -0.62 -9.77 6.37
N ILE A 62 -0.21 -8.64 5.80
CA ILE A 62 -0.34 -8.41 4.36
C ILE A 62 0.69 -9.28 3.65
N ALA A 63 0.23 -10.33 2.97
CA ALA A 63 1.08 -11.22 2.17
C ALA A 63 1.40 -10.61 0.80
N HIS A 64 0.43 -9.94 0.19
CA HIS A 64 0.61 -9.34 -1.12
C HIS A 64 -0.21 -8.06 -1.26
N ILE A 65 0.38 -7.05 -1.88
CA ILE A 65 -0.30 -5.83 -2.29
C ILE A 65 0.18 -5.43 -3.68
N SER A 66 -0.76 -5.23 -4.60
CA SER A 66 -0.44 -4.84 -5.96
C SER A 66 -1.41 -3.79 -6.51
N SER A 67 -0.96 -3.06 -7.50
CA SER A 67 -1.78 -2.08 -8.21
C SER A 67 -1.62 -2.26 -9.71
N HIS A 68 -2.73 -2.43 -10.42
CA HIS A 68 -2.77 -2.67 -11.86
C HIS A 68 -3.49 -1.55 -12.59
N LYS A 69 -2.89 -1.12 -13.69
CA LYS A 69 -3.50 -0.14 -14.59
C LYS A 69 -4.67 -0.79 -15.32
N SER A 70 -5.87 -0.24 -15.13
CA SER A 70 -7.07 -0.75 -15.78
C SER A 70 -7.37 -0.05 -17.11
N ALA A 71 -8.28 -0.62 -17.89
CA ALA A 71 -8.75 -0.04 -19.14
C ALA A 71 -9.33 1.35 -18.91
N LYS A 72 -9.00 2.28 -19.80
CA LYS A 72 -9.52 3.64 -19.76
C LYS A 72 -10.92 3.67 -20.36
N THR A 73 -11.93 3.86 -19.53
CA THR A 73 -13.32 4.06 -19.97
C THR A 73 -13.55 5.47 -20.46
N TRP A 74 -14.52 5.63 -21.38
CA TRP A 74 -14.91 6.93 -21.86
C TRP A 74 -15.82 7.65 -20.86
N HIS A 75 -15.68 8.96 -20.77
CA HIS A 75 -16.67 9.80 -20.09
C HIS A 75 -17.95 9.87 -20.91
N PHE A 76 -19.05 10.13 -20.24
CA PHE A 76 -20.38 10.33 -20.84
C PHE A 76 -20.82 11.80 -20.74
N GLY A 77 -21.91 12.14 -21.42
CA GLY A 77 -22.47 13.49 -21.45
C GLY A 77 -21.52 14.51 -22.09
N ARG A 78 -21.45 15.70 -21.55
CA ARG A 78 -20.62 16.80 -22.07
C ARG A 78 -19.13 16.49 -22.19
N LYS A 79 -18.64 15.50 -21.40
CA LYS A 79 -17.24 15.07 -21.40
C LYS A 79 -16.98 13.82 -22.24
N SER A 80 -17.90 13.41 -23.11
CA SER A 80 -17.88 12.15 -23.86
C SER A 80 -16.61 11.92 -24.63
N ARG A 81 -15.84 12.72 -25.10
CA ARG A 81 -14.60 12.48 -25.87
C ARG A 81 -13.34 12.38 -25.01
N ARG A 82 -13.46 12.29 -23.66
CA ARG A 82 -12.36 12.16 -22.73
C ARG A 82 -12.34 10.76 -22.11
N ARG A 83 -11.15 10.24 -21.83
CA ARG A 83 -10.96 8.94 -21.17
C ARG A 83 -10.63 9.12 -19.70
N MET A 84 -11.24 8.30 -18.85
CA MET A 84 -10.94 8.23 -17.42
C MET A 84 -9.72 7.36 -17.16
N LYS A 85 -8.88 7.77 -16.20
CA LYS A 85 -7.83 6.89 -15.64
C LYS A 85 -8.46 5.98 -14.59
N ARG A 86 -8.11 4.70 -14.60
CA ARG A 86 -8.57 3.71 -13.61
C ARG A 86 -7.42 2.81 -13.18
N THR A 87 -7.37 2.50 -11.90
CA THR A 87 -6.39 1.61 -11.29
C THR A 87 -7.12 0.61 -10.42
N ASN A 88 -6.82 -0.66 -10.56
CA ASN A 88 -7.28 -1.71 -9.66
C ASN A 88 -6.21 -1.93 -8.61
N VAL A 89 -6.63 -2.14 -7.36
CA VAL A 89 -5.74 -2.44 -6.24
C VAL A 89 -6.19 -3.75 -5.62
N GLU A 90 -5.24 -4.64 -5.35
CA GLU A 90 -5.45 -5.93 -4.73
C GLU A 90 -4.64 -6.01 -3.44
N ILE A 91 -5.25 -6.51 -2.39
CA ILE A 91 -4.60 -6.79 -1.11
C ILE A 91 -4.96 -8.22 -0.70
N ILE A 92 -3.95 -9.04 -0.42
CA ILE A 92 -4.10 -10.38 0.11
C ILE A 92 -3.52 -10.38 1.52
N VAL A 93 -4.31 -10.86 2.48
CA VAL A 93 -3.90 -11.02 3.86
C VAL A 93 -3.91 -12.49 4.24
N GLU A 94 -3.00 -12.87 5.12
CA GLU A 94 -2.85 -14.22 5.66
C GLU A 94 -2.76 -14.14 7.18
N GLU A 95 -3.22 -15.19 7.84
CA GLU A 95 -3.00 -15.34 9.27
C GLU A 95 -1.61 -15.95 9.51
N LYS A 96 -0.74 -15.22 10.22
CA LYS A 96 0.59 -15.72 10.57
C LYS A 96 0.48 -16.66 11.78
N SER A 97 0.60 -17.97 11.57
CA SER A 97 0.72 -18.93 12.65
C SER A 97 2.01 -18.67 13.46
N LYS A 98 1.93 -18.74 14.79
CA LYS A 98 3.07 -18.47 15.71
C LYS A 98 4.32 -19.33 15.45
N THR A 99 4.20 -20.41 14.69
CA THR A 99 5.28 -21.38 14.42
C THR A 99 6.34 -20.87 13.41
N GLY A 100 6.09 -19.78 12.69
CA GLY A 100 7.03 -19.26 11.68
C GLY A 100 8.04 -18.22 12.17
N ALA A 101 7.89 -17.70 13.40
CA ALA A 101 8.72 -16.59 13.89
C ALA A 101 10.10 -17.04 14.45
N GLU A 102 10.30 -18.33 14.75
CA GLU A 102 11.55 -18.83 15.35
C GLU A 102 12.62 -19.27 14.35
N LYS A 103 12.29 -19.41 13.05
CA LYS A 103 13.28 -19.90 12.06
C LYS A 103 14.12 -18.83 11.37
N GLU A 104 13.82 -17.55 11.54
CA GLU A 104 14.54 -16.48 10.84
C GLU A 104 15.70 -15.87 11.62
N ASN A 105 15.90 -16.27 12.89
CA ASN A 105 16.93 -15.73 13.79
C ASN A 105 18.01 -16.75 14.17
N SER A 106 18.33 -17.72 13.31
CA SER A 106 19.50 -18.57 13.51
C SER A 106 20.75 -17.84 12.99
N PRO A 107 21.73 -17.50 13.86
CA PRO A 107 22.96 -16.86 13.39
C PRO A 107 23.74 -17.86 12.53
N ARG A 108 24.06 -17.45 11.30
CA ARG A 108 24.98 -18.20 10.41
C ARG A 108 26.30 -18.41 11.16
N ALA A 109 26.52 -19.63 11.61
CA ALA A 109 27.82 -20.07 12.13
C ALA A 109 28.88 -19.83 11.07
N GLY A 110 29.86 -19.00 11.40
CA GLY A 110 31.00 -18.70 10.56
C GLY A 110 31.80 -19.95 10.27
N LYS A 111 32.00 -20.27 9.00
CA LYS A 111 33.04 -21.22 8.58
C LYS A 111 34.39 -20.61 8.92
N LYS A 112 35.08 -21.19 9.91
CA LYS A 112 36.51 -21.03 10.06
C LYS A 112 37.18 -21.85 8.95
N ASN A 113 37.96 -21.20 8.13
CA ASN A 113 38.95 -21.86 7.25
C ASN A 113 40.22 -22.05 8.13
N ASP A 114 40.63 -23.31 8.26
CA ASP A 114 42.01 -23.70 8.49
C ASP A 114 42.65 -23.98 7.15
#